data_28ea674f293b9f6812d2a776ee8edb8e
#
_entry.id   28ea674f293b9f6812d2a776ee8edb8e
#
_cell.length_a   1.000
_cell.length_b   1.000
_cell.length_c   1.000
_cell.angle_alpha   90.00
_cell.angle_beta   90.00
_cell.angle_gamma   90.00
#
_symmetry.space_group_name_H-M   'P 1'
#
loop_
_entity.id
_entity.type
_entity.pdbx_description
1 polymer ?
#
loop_
_entity_poly.entity_id
_entity_poly.type
_entity_poly.pdbx_seq_one_letter_code
_entity_poly.pdbx_strand_id
1 'polypeptide(L)'
;MTTYYNINPRFYVSVDCIIFGFDKGSLKLLLLKRNFEPAKGSWSLMGGFVQDGESVDDAAKRVLAELTGLENVYMEQVGTFGEVDRDPGERVISVAYYALININEYDRNLVQQHNAHWAEINEIPPLVFDHPQMVKQARIMLQKKASSEPIGFNLLPSLFTLFQLQSLYEAIYGEPLDKRNCRKRVADLNYIEKTDKIDKTGSKRGAALYKFNENAYRKAPKFKL
;
A
#
# COMPACT_ATOMS: atom_id res chain seq x y z
N MET A 1 -28.93 0.92 35.61
CA MET A 1 -27.51 0.71 35.98
C MET A 1 -26.69 1.79 35.31
N THR A 2 -26.08 2.69 36.08
CA THR A 2 -25.10 3.63 35.53
C THR A 2 -23.84 2.83 35.25
N THR A 3 -23.63 2.46 34.01
CA THR A 3 -22.48 1.69 33.66
C THR A 3 -21.24 2.59 33.70
N TYR A 4 -20.11 2.05 34.12
CA TYR A 4 -18.81 2.74 34.14
C TYR A 4 -18.49 3.46 32.80
N TYR A 5 -18.99 2.92 31.68
CA TYR A 5 -18.85 3.52 30.36
C TYR A 5 -19.54 4.88 30.20
N ASN A 6 -20.59 5.18 30.94
CA ASN A 6 -21.36 6.42 30.77
C ASN A 6 -20.67 7.67 31.37
N ILE A 7 -19.65 7.46 32.23
CA ILE A 7 -18.88 8.55 32.84
C ILE A 7 -17.56 8.84 32.10
N ASN A 8 -17.23 8.02 31.09
CA ASN A 8 -16.03 8.20 30.30
C ASN A 8 -16.37 8.84 28.93
N PRO A 9 -15.45 9.65 28.38
CA PRO A 9 -15.65 10.26 27.08
C PRO A 9 -15.70 9.20 25.98
N ARG A 10 -16.47 9.48 24.94
CA ARG A 10 -16.54 8.66 23.73
C ARG A 10 -15.87 9.41 22.60
N PHE A 11 -15.10 8.68 21.79
CA PHE A 11 -14.39 9.23 20.66
C PHE A 11 -14.78 8.49 19.39
N TYR A 12 -14.71 9.19 18.25
CA TYR A 12 -14.80 8.52 16.97
C TYR A 12 -13.56 7.71 16.69
N VAL A 13 -13.75 6.54 16.07
CA VAL A 13 -12.66 5.71 15.57
C VAL A 13 -12.75 5.68 14.05
N SER A 14 -11.66 5.99 13.39
CA SER A 14 -11.53 5.93 11.94
C SER A 14 -10.41 4.99 11.52
N VAL A 15 -10.40 4.63 10.26
CA VAL A 15 -9.26 4.02 9.58
C VAL A 15 -8.80 4.92 8.45
N ASP A 16 -7.49 4.97 8.20
CA ASP A 16 -6.89 5.65 7.06
C ASP A 16 -6.01 4.67 6.30
N CYS A 17 -6.26 4.51 4.99
CA CYS A 17 -5.57 3.56 4.13
C CYS A 17 -4.54 4.26 3.25
N ILE A 18 -3.27 3.92 3.42
CA ILE A 18 -2.14 4.35 2.61
C ILE A 18 -1.96 3.31 1.49
N ILE A 19 -2.53 3.56 0.31
CA ILE A 19 -2.58 2.60 -0.78
C ILE A 19 -1.42 2.85 -1.73
N PHE A 20 -0.42 1.98 -1.70
CA PHE A 20 0.71 2.00 -2.62
C PHE A 20 0.41 1.20 -3.89
N GLY A 21 0.85 1.74 -5.01
CA GLY A 21 0.86 1.09 -6.31
C GLY A 21 2.22 1.27 -7.00
N PHE A 22 2.48 0.51 -8.06
CA PHE A 22 3.71 0.66 -8.83
C PHE A 22 3.39 0.68 -10.33
N ASP A 23 3.88 1.70 -11.03
CA ASP A 23 3.73 1.84 -12.48
C ASP A 23 4.94 2.55 -13.09
N LYS A 24 5.42 2.06 -14.22
CA LYS A 24 6.51 2.67 -15.04
C LYS A 24 7.77 3.03 -14.25
N GLY A 25 8.14 2.20 -13.29
CA GLY A 25 9.35 2.40 -12.49
C GLY A 25 9.17 3.34 -11.28
N SER A 26 7.96 3.81 -11.01
CA SER A 26 7.64 4.70 -9.89
C SER A 26 6.69 4.06 -8.89
N LEU A 27 6.98 4.26 -7.62
CA LEU A 27 6.03 4.00 -6.53
C LEU A 27 5.01 5.14 -6.48
N LYS A 28 3.75 4.79 -6.42
CA LYS A 28 2.62 5.73 -6.40
C LYS A 28 1.80 5.57 -5.14
N LEU A 29 1.13 6.64 -4.77
CA LEU A 29 0.18 6.71 -3.68
C LEU A 29 -1.19 7.10 -4.22
N LEU A 30 -2.23 6.36 -3.84
CA LEU A 30 -3.60 6.72 -4.20
C LEU A 30 -4.13 7.76 -3.21
N LEU A 31 -4.55 8.89 -3.71
CA LEU A 31 -5.05 10.03 -2.94
C LEU A 31 -6.47 10.39 -3.34
N LEU A 32 -7.24 10.84 -2.37
CA LEU A 32 -8.60 11.35 -2.54
C LEU A 32 -8.58 12.88 -2.55
N LYS A 33 -9.28 13.51 -3.50
CA LYS A 33 -9.60 14.93 -3.40
C LYS A 33 -10.94 15.09 -2.69
N ARG A 34 -10.91 15.60 -1.47
CA ARG A 34 -12.08 15.70 -0.59
C ARG A 34 -13.21 16.52 -1.23
N ASN A 35 -14.43 16.02 -1.19
CA ASN A 35 -15.63 16.74 -1.63
C ASN A 35 -16.55 17.14 -0.46
N PHE A 36 -16.10 16.93 0.79
CA PHE A 36 -16.81 17.18 2.05
C PHE A 36 -15.93 17.88 3.09
N GLU A 37 -16.55 18.52 4.07
CA GLU A 37 -15.86 19.16 5.19
C GLU A 37 -15.47 18.14 6.29
N PRO A 38 -14.45 18.42 7.08
CA PRO A 38 -13.54 19.55 7.01
C PRO A 38 -12.56 19.42 5.84
N ALA A 39 -11.97 20.55 5.44
CA ALA A 39 -10.94 20.64 4.40
C ALA A 39 -11.38 20.20 2.99
N LYS A 40 -12.60 20.56 2.58
CA LYS A 40 -13.11 20.35 1.22
C LYS A 40 -12.16 20.91 0.16
N GLY A 41 -11.91 20.16 -0.91
CA GLY A 41 -11.01 20.51 -2.01
C GLY A 41 -9.53 20.17 -1.77
N SER A 42 -9.16 19.74 -0.59
CA SER A 42 -7.80 19.33 -0.24
C SER A 42 -7.55 17.84 -0.50
N TRP A 43 -6.28 17.46 -0.56
CA TRP A 43 -5.87 16.07 -0.74
C TRP A 43 -5.80 15.32 0.59
N SER A 44 -6.29 14.10 0.61
CA SER A 44 -6.27 13.22 1.77
C SER A 44 -5.96 11.77 1.41
N LEU A 45 -5.65 10.98 2.42
CA LEU A 45 -5.70 9.52 2.33
C LEU A 45 -7.15 9.05 2.20
N MET A 46 -7.31 7.79 1.83
CA MET A 46 -8.58 7.09 1.84
C MET A 46 -8.92 6.70 3.28
N GLY A 47 -10.08 7.11 3.79
CA GLY A 47 -10.45 6.79 5.16
C GLY A 47 -11.95 6.65 5.34
N GLY A 48 -12.32 6.13 6.50
CA GLY A 48 -13.72 5.99 6.91
C GLY A 48 -13.83 5.70 8.40
N PHE A 49 -15.00 5.99 8.97
CA PHE A 49 -15.29 5.64 10.35
C PHE A 49 -15.57 4.15 10.49
N VAL A 50 -15.13 3.59 11.61
CA VAL A 50 -15.48 2.23 12.01
C VAL A 50 -16.98 2.18 12.31
N GLN A 51 -17.67 1.21 11.72
CA GLN A 51 -19.12 1.01 11.86
C GLN A 51 -19.45 0.08 13.05
N ASP A 52 -20.70 0.12 13.49
CA ASP A 52 -21.17 -0.84 14.49
C ASP A 52 -21.06 -2.27 13.95
N GLY A 53 -20.49 -3.15 14.76
CA GLY A 53 -20.39 -4.58 14.43
C GLY A 53 -19.18 -4.99 13.57
N GLU A 54 -18.29 -4.06 13.22
CA GLU A 54 -17.02 -4.38 12.51
C GLU A 54 -15.79 -4.10 13.39
N SER A 55 -14.73 -4.84 13.15
CA SER A 55 -13.40 -4.54 13.70
C SER A 55 -12.70 -3.42 12.90
N VAL A 56 -11.62 -2.85 13.46
CA VAL A 56 -10.82 -1.87 12.73
C VAL A 56 -10.17 -2.48 11.47
N ASP A 57 -9.83 -3.77 11.51
CA ASP A 57 -9.29 -4.49 10.36
C ASP A 57 -10.36 -4.68 9.27
N ASP A 58 -11.61 -4.95 9.64
CA ASP A 58 -12.72 -5.09 8.70
C ASP A 58 -13.11 -3.75 8.10
N ALA A 59 -13.12 -2.68 8.92
CA ALA A 59 -13.31 -1.31 8.44
C ALA A 59 -12.27 -0.93 7.38
N ALA A 60 -10.99 -1.23 7.61
CA ALA A 60 -9.92 -0.94 6.66
C ALA A 60 -10.09 -1.73 5.34
N LYS A 61 -10.46 -3.00 5.41
CA LYS A 61 -10.78 -3.83 4.22
C LYS A 61 -11.99 -3.28 3.47
N ARG A 62 -13.06 -2.93 4.18
CA ARG A 62 -14.25 -2.34 3.58
C ARG A 62 -13.94 -1.04 2.86
N VAL A 63 -13.24 -0.11 3.51
CA VAL A 63 -12.84 1.18 2.92
C VAL A 63 -12.00 0.95 1.65
N LEU A 64 -11.05 0.02 1.68
CA LEU A 64 -10.24 -0.31 0.51
C LEU A 64 -11.08 -0.90 -0.62
N ALA A 65 -11.96 -1.86 -0.32
CA ALA A 65 -12.82 -2.51 -1.31
C ALA A 65 -13.81 -1.53 -1.94
N GLU A 66 -14.44 -0.67 -1.16
CA GLU A 66 -15.36 0.37 -1.65
C GLU A 66 -14.67 1.32 -2.65
N LEU A 67 -13.40 1.63 -2.44
CA LEU A 67 -12.66 2.59 -3.24
C LEU A 67 -11.95 1.98 -4.46
N THR A 68 -11.55 0.73 -4.38
CA THR A 68 -10.73 0.08 -5.42
C THR A 68 -11.40 -1.10 -6.10
N GLY A 69 -12.47 -1.64 -5.52
CA GLY A 69 -13.12 -2.88 -5.96
C GLY A 69 -12.30 -4.14 -5.67
N LEU A 70 -11.19 -4.02 -4.95
CA LEU A 70 -10.30 -5.14 -4.66
C LEU A 70 -10.58 -5.75 -3.29
N GLU A 71 -10.64 -7.07 -3.26
CA GLU A 71 -10.70 -7.89 -2.05
C GLU A 71 -9.37 -8.64 -1.86
N ASN A 72 -9.10 -9.08 -0.64
CA ASN A 72 -7.92 -9.89 -0.29
C ASN A 72 -6.58 -9.23 -0.63
N VAL A 73 -6.51 -7.92 -0.53
CA VAL A 73 -5.29 -7.13 -0.74
C VAL A 73 -4.36 -7.27 0.46
N TYR A 74 -3.06 -7.28 0.20
CA TYR A 74 -2.07 -7.19 1.27
C TYR A 74 -2.24 -5.88 2.03
N MET A 75 -2.53 -5.97 3.31
CA MET A 75 -2.67 -4.84 4.22
C MET A 75 -1.92 -5.11 5.53
N GLU A 76 -1.33 -4.07 6.09
CA GLU A 76 -0.68 -4.13 7.40
C GLU A 76 -0.91 -2.83 8.16
N GLN A 77 -1.17 -2.93 9.46
CA GLN A 77 -1.37 -1.77 10.32
C GLN A 77 -0.06 -1.00 10.47
N VAL A 78 -0.11 0.31 10.25
CA VAL A 78 0.99 1.25 10.44
C VAL A 78 1.12 1.67 11.89
N GLY A 79 -0.02 2.01 12.49
CA GLY A 79 -0.10 2.47 13.86
C GLY A 79 -1.38 3.24 14.14
N THR A 80 -1.49 3.72 15.37
CA THR A 80 -2.62 4.52 15.83
C THR A 80 -2.20 5.99 15.95
N PHE A 81 -3.01 6.86 15.41
CA PHE A 81 -2.84 8.32 15.40
C PHE A 81 -3.94 8.95 16.24
N GLY A 82 -3.57 9.46 17.38
CA GLY A 82 -4.54 9.89 18.38
C GLY A 82 -4.20 11.23 19.03
N GLU A 83 -3.43 12.11 18.36
CA GLU A 83 -3.19 13.46 18.87
C GLU A 83 -4.52 14.20 19.02
N VAL A 84 -4.62 15.08 20.04
CA VAL A 84 -5.90 15.70 20.42
C VAL A 84 -6.49 16.51 19.27
N ASP A 85 -5.66 17.27 18.59
CA ASP A 85 -6.05 18.21 17.55
C ASP A 85 -5.82 17.69 16.13
N ARG A 86 -5.72 16.35 15.96
CA ARG A 86 -5.45 15.76 14.64
C ARG A 86 -6.56 16.01 13.61
N ASP A 87 -7.80 16.04 14.05
CA ASP A 87 -8.98 16.34 13.23
C ASP A 87 -9.65 17.60 13.80
N PRO A 88 -9.85 18.65 13.01
CA PRO A 88 -10.46 19.89 13.49
C PRO A 88 -11.98 19.79 13.72
N GLY A 89 -12.62 18.72 13.24
CA GLY A 89 -14.07 18.54 13.39
C GLY A 89 -14.46 17.98 14.73
N GLU A 90 -13.85 16.85 15.10
CA GLU A 90 -14.22 16.10 16.30
C GLU A 90 -13.00 15.35 16.86
N ARG A 91 -13.12 14.84 18.08
CA ARG A 91 -12.12 13.98 18.69
C ARG A 91 -12.13 12.62 18.02
N VAL A 92 -11.17 12.39 17.13
CA VAL A 92 -11.02 11.16 16.33
C VAL A 92 -9.70 10.46 16.67
N ILE A 93 -9.75 9.15 16.80
CA ILE A 93 -8.58 8.27 16.84
C ILE A 93 -8.57 7.49 15.53
N SER A 94 -7.49 7.57 14.76
CA SER A 94 -7.37 6.83 13.51
C SER A 94 -6.37 5.69 13.62
N VAL A 95 -6.74 4.55 13.05
CA VAL A 95 -5.83 3.41 12.85
C VAL A 95 -5.42 3.39 11.38
N ALA A 96 -4.15 3.67 11.13
CA ALA A 96 -3.61 3.72 9.78
C ALA A 96 -3.16 2.34 9.30
N TYR A 97 -3.49 2.01 8.05
CA TYR A 97 -3.06 0.79 7.36
C TYR A 97 -2.37 1.15 6.06
N TYR A 98 -1.30 0.42 5.68
CA TYR A 98 -0.85 0.48 4.31
C TYR A 98 -1.29 -0.76 3.55
N ALA A 99 -1.59 -0.57 2.26
CA ALA A 99 -1.99 -1.62 1.34
C ALA A 99 -1.10 -1.59 0.09
N LEU A 100 -0.86 -2.76 -0.49
CA LEU A 100 -0.08 -2.91 -1.71
C LEU A 100 -0.98 -3.47 -2.80
N ILE A 101 -1.21 -2.71 -3.87
CA ILE A 101 -2.06 -3.15 -4.97
C ILE A 101 -1.32 -3.08 -6.30
N ASN A 102 -1.62 -4.05 -7.16
CA ASN A 102 -1.23 -3.99 -8.56
C ASN A 102 -2.09 -2.96 -9.27
N ILE A 103 -1.47 -1.89 -9.74
CA ILE A 103 -2.16 -0.75 -10.37
C ILE A 103 -2.93 -1.12 -11.65
N ASN A 104 -2.73 -2.32 -12.19
CA ASN A 104 -3.46 -2.81 -13.36
C ASN A 104 -4.71 -3.65 -13.01
N GLU A 105 -4.93 -3.95 -11.73
CA GLU A 105 -5.98 -4.88 -11.26
C GLU A 105 -7.15 -4.17 -10.54
N TYR A 106 -7.03 -2.87 -10.22
CA TYR A 106 -8.11 -2.13 -9.55
C TYR A 106 -9.21 -1.67 -10.53
N ASP A 107 -10.41 -1.43 -10.00
CA ASP A 107 -11.50 -0.83 -10.77
C ASP A 107 -11.29 0.68 -10.94
N ARG A 108 -10.93 1.09 -12.16
CA ARG A 108 -10.69 2.49 -12.52
C ARG A 108 -11.93 3.37 -12.38
N ASN A 109 -13.13 2.81 -12.60
CA ASN A 109 -14.36 3.57 -12.50
C ASN A 109 -14.67 3.93 -11.04
N LEU A 110 -14.47 2.99 -10.11
CA LEU A 110 -14.61 3.26 -8.68
C LEU A 110 -13.64 4.34 -8.21
N VAL A 111 -12.38 4.24 -8.57
CA VAL A 111 -11.37 5.25 -8.24
C VAL A 111 -11.78 6.64 -8.76
N GLN A 112 -12.29 6.74 -9.98
CA GLN A 112 -12.79 8.01 -10.55
C GLN A 112 -14.05 8.51 -9.86
N GLN A 113 -15.01 7.65 -9.54
CA GLN A 113 -16.23 8.02 -8.83
C GLN A 113 -15.95 8.63 -7.45
N HIS A 114 -14.91 8.14 -6.78
CA HIS A 114 -14.45 8.66 -5.51
C HIS A 114 -13.50 9.86 -5.65
N ASN A 115 -13.30 10.39 -6.85
CA ASN A 115 -12.36 11.50 -7.12
C ASN A 115 -10.95 11.21 -6.60
N ALA A 116 -10.51 9.96 -6.80
CA ALA A 116 -9.21 9.49 -6.36
C ALA A 116 -8.20 9.48 -7.51
N HIS A 117 -6.94 9.76 -7.20
CA HIS A 117 -5.88 9.95 -8.17
C HIS A 117 -4.57 9.34 -7.68
N TRP A 118 -3.81 8.73 -8.60
CA TRP A 118 -2.46 8.27 -8.32
C TRP A 118 -1.47 9.44 -8.38
N ALA A 119 -0.78 9.69 -7.29
CA ALA A 119 0.33 10.63 -7.22
C ALA A 119 1.66 9.89 -7.18
N GLU A 120 2.71 10.45 -7.81
CA GLU A 120 4.08 9.96 -7.63
C GLU A 120 4.50 10.14 -6.17
N ILE A 121 5.12 9.11 -5.57
CA ILE A 121 5.46 9.13 -4.14
C ILE A 121 6.40 10.29 -3.75
N ASN A 122 7.18 10.79 -4.69
CA ASN A 122 8.11 11.89 -4.48
C ASN A 122 7.51 13.27 -4.83
N GLU A 123 6.28 13.31 -5.37
CA GLU A 123 5.59 14.53 -5.80
C GLU A 123 4.19 14.61 -5.19
N ILE A 124 4.04 14.10 -3.96
CA ILE A 124 2.76 14.12 -3.24
C ILE A 124 2.37 15.58 -2.95
N PRO A 125 1.15 16.00 -3.31
CA PRO A 125 0.65 17.31 -2.94
C PRO A 125 0.50 17.42 -1.41
N PRO A 126 0.38 18.63 -0.84
CA PRO A 126 0.10 18.80 0.57
C PRO A 126 -1.16 18.04 0.99
N LEU A 127 -1.03 17.17 1.98
CA LEU A 127 -2.12 16.41 2.54
C LEU A 127 -2.69 17.09 3.79
N VAL A 128 -3.98 16.83 4.05
CA VAL A 128 -4.66 17.34 5.25
C VAL A 128 -4.19 16.62 6.52
N PHE A 129 -4.43 17.25 7.66
CA PHE A 129 -4.27 16.69 8.99
C PHE A 129 -2.86 16.11 9.24
N ASP A 130 -2.80 14.96 9.88
CA ASP A 130 -1.60 14.18 10.16
C ASP A 130 -1.28 13.12 9.08
N HIS A 131 -1.99 13.14 7.94
CA HIS A 131 -1.78 12.22 6.83
C HIS A 131 -0.35 12.19 6.28
N PRO A 132 0.39 13.33 6.21
CA PRO A 132 1.80 13.29 5.82
C PRO A 132 2.66 12.41 6.74
N GLN A 133 2.34 12.40 8.05
CA GLN A 133 3.06 11.56 9.03
C GLN A 133 2.72 10.07 8.83
N MET A 134 1.45 9.74 8.55
CA MET A 134 1.01 8.38 8.24
C MET A 134 1.74 7.83 7.02
N VAL A 135 1.80 8.60 5.92
CA VAL A 135 2.52 8.23 4.69
C VAL A 135 4.01 7.99 4.97
N LYS A 136 4.64 8.89 5.74
CA LYS A 136 6.05 8.75 6.11
C LYS A 136 6.31 7.45 6.88
N GLN A 137 5.48 7.15 7.89
CA GLN A 137 5.62 5.91 8.68
C GLN A 137 5.36 4.66 7.84
N ALA A 138 4.31 4.67 7.02
CA ALA A 138 4.00 3.58 6.10
C ALA A 138 5.14 3.29 5.12
N ARG A 139 5.78 4.35 4.58
CA ARG A 139 6.94 4.22 3.68
C ARG A 139 8.13 3.57 4.38
N ILE A 140 8.44 3.97 5.61
CA ILE A 140 9.51 3.36 6.40
C ILE A 140 9.21 1.87 6.67
N MET A 141 7.96 1.54 7.02
CA MET A 141 7.55 0.16 7.24
C MET A 141 7.64 -0.68 5.96
N LEU A 142 7.18 -0.14 4.83
CA LEU A 142 7.30 -0.78 3.51
C LEU A 142 8.76 -1.09 3.18
N GLN A 143 9.67 -0.14 3.34
CA GLN A 143 11.11 -0.32 3.10
C GLN A 143 11.70 -1.40 4.01
N LYS A 144 11.41 -1.34 5.30
CA LYS A 144 11.87 -2.34 6.27
C LYS A 144 11.34 -3.74 5.93
N LYS A 145 10.06 -3.84 5.63
CA LYS A 145 9.41 -5.12 5.29
C LYS A 145 9.97 -5.70 3.99
N ALA A 146 10.14 -4.87 2.96
CA ALA A 146 10.69 -5.26 1.67
C ALA A 146 12.16 -5.75 1.76
N SER A 147 12.90 -5.38 2.80
CA SER A 147 14.26 -5.87 3.02
C SER A 147 14.31 -7.30 3.58
N SER A 148 13.25 -7.77 4.22
CA SER A 148 13.18 -9.07 4.90
C SER A 148 12.15 -10.03 4.31
N GLU A 149 11.14 -9.51 3.61
CA GLU A 149 10.05 -10.30 3.05
C GLU A 149 9.77 -9.88 1.59
N PRO A 150 9.31 -10.81 0.73
CA PRO A 150 9.08 -10.52 -0.69
C PRO A 150 7.74 -9.82 -0.94
N ILE A 151 7.37 -8.86 -0.12
CA ILE A 151 6.07 -8.15 -0.20
C ILE A 151 5.91 -7.33 -1.49
N GLY A 152 7.01 -6.94 -2.12
CA GLY A 152 6.99 -6.19 -3.38
C GLY A 152 6.25 -6.90 -4.52
N PHE A 153 6.10 -8.23 -4.46
CA PHE A 153 5.36 -8.97 -5.49
C PHE A 153 3.87 -8.64 -5.52
N ASN A 154 3.30 -8.10 -4.44
CA ASN A 154 1.93 -7.59 -4.43
C ASN A 154 1.74 -6.34 -5.32
N LEU A 155 2.83 -5.69 -5.70
CA LEU A 155 2.85 -4.50 -6.56
C LEU A 155 3.15 -4.83 -8.02
N LEU A 156 3.59 -6.06 -8.32
CA LEU A 156 3.93 -6.52 -9.66
C LEU A 156 2.80 -7.31 -10.30
N PRO A 157 2.72 -7.31 -11.64
CA PRO A 157 1.85 -8.26 -12.34
C PRO A 157 2.30 -9.70 -12.07
N SER A 158 1.39 -10.67 -12.27
CA SER A 158 1.66 -12.10 -12.06
C SER A 158 2.86 -12.63 -12.87
N LEU A 159 3.14 -12.00 -14.00
CA LEU A 159 4.35 -12.21 -14.82
C LEU A 159 5.10 -10.90 -14.94
N PHE A 160 6.37 -10.90 -14.59
CA PHE A 160 7.21 -9.71 -14.56
C PHE A 160 8.61 -10.01 -15.09
N THR A 161 9.30 -8.98 -15.54
CA THR A 161 10.73 -9.05 -15.93
C THR A 161 11.62 -8.75 -14.72
N LEU A 162 12.87 -9.20 -14.74
CA LEU A 162 13.84 -8.83 -13.70
C LEU A 162 14.10 -7.31 -13.65
N PHE A 163 13.91 -6.62 -14.78
CA PHE A 163 14.00 -5.17 -14.81
C PHE A 163 12.86 -4.53 -14.00
N GLN A 164 11.62 -4.98 -14.18
CA GLN A 164 10.48 -4.49 -13.39
C GLN A 164 10.67 -4.77 -11.90
N LEU A 165 11.16 -5.96 -11.55
CA LEU A 165 11.46 -6.31 -10.16
C LEU A 165 12.53 -5.37 -9.57
N GLN A 166 13.64 -5.16 -10.28
CA GLN A 166 14.70 -4.24 -9.85
C GLN A 166 14.16 -2.83 -9.68
N SER A 167 13.46 -2.29 -10.71
CA SER A 167 12.88 -0.94 -10.67
C SER A 167 11.88 -0.74 -9.54
N LEU A 168 11.11 -1.78 -9.20
CA LEU A 168 10.22 -1.74 -8.04
C LEU A 168 10.99 -1.55 -6.73
N TYR A 169 12.02 -2.34 -6.50
CA TYR A 169 12.81 -2.23 -5.27
C TYR A 169 13.60 -0.91 -5.21
N GLU A 170 14.10 -0.42 -6.36
CA GLU A 170 14.69 0.92 -6.47
C GLU A 170 13.68 2.02 -6.10
N ALA A 171 12.43 1.90 -6.54
CA ALA A 171 11.36 2.84 -6.19
C ALA A 171 10.96 2.75 -4.70
N ILE A 172 10.93 1.55 -4.10
CA ILE A 172 10.64 1.37 -2.68
C ILE A 172 11.75 1.98 -1.82
N TYR A 173 13.03 1.70 -2.13
CA TYR A 173 14.16 2.21 -1.35
C TYR A 173 14.48 3.67 -1.63
N GLY A 174 14.12 4.17 -2.82
CA GLY A 174 14.44 5.52 -3.26
C GLY A 174 15.90 5.70 -3.70
N GLU A 175 16.59 4.59 -3.99
CA GLU A 175 17.99 4.57 -4.42
C GLU A 175 18.23 3.50 -5.50
N PRO A 176 19.22 3.69 -6.39
CA PRO A 176 19.53 2.72 -7.42
C PRO A 176 20.16 1.46 -6.83
N LEU A 177 19.82 0.31 -7.39
CA LEU A 177 20.40 -0.99 -7.03
C LEU A 177 21.44 -1.44 -8.07
N ASP A 178 22.54 -2.03 -7.61
CA ASP A 178 23.50 -2.65 -8.52
C ASP A 178 22.87 -3.82 -9.28
N LYS A 179 22.83 -3.70 -10.61
CA LYS A 179 22.17 -4.66 -11.51
C LYS A 179 22.73 -6.08 -11.40
N ARG A 180 24.04 -6.21 -11.22
CA ARG A 180 24.73 -7.50 -11.15
C ARG A 180 24.40 -8.20 -9.84
N ASN A 181 24.48 -7.48 -8.73
CA ASN A 181 24.14 -8.00 -7.41
C ASN A 181 22.65 -8.33 -7.30
N CYS A 182 21.77 -7.50 -7.84
CA CYS A 182 20.34 -7.76 -7.88
C CYS A 182 20.04 -9.08 -8.62
N ARG A 183 20.60 -9.27 -9.83
CA ARG A 183 20.42 -10.50 -10.61
C ARG A 183 20.96 -11.72 -9.89
N LYS A 184 22.12 -11.62 -9.25
CA LYS A 184 22.72 -12.71 -8.48
C LYS A 184 21.80 -13.11 -7.32
N ARG A 185 21.35 -12.14 -6.52
CA ARG A 185 20.41 -12.41 -5.41
C ARG A 185 19.12 -13.05 -5.88
N VAL A 186 18.52 -12.54 -6.97
CA VAL A 186 17.28 -13.11 -7.52
C VAL A 186 17.49 -14.54 -8.01
N ALA A 187 18.65 -14.86 -8.60
CA ALA A 187 18.97 -16.22 -9.05
C ALA A 187 19.09 -17.23 -7.89
N ASP A 188 19.44 -16.76 -6.71
CA ASP A 188 19.55 -17.58 -5.49
C ASP A 188 18.17 -17.82 -4.81
N LEU A 189 17.11 -17.12 -5.27
CA LEU A 189 15.76 -17.24 -4.70
C LEU A 189 14.97 -18.33 -5.41
N ASN A 190 14.73 -19.43 -4.73
CA ASN A 190 14.01 -20.60 -5.25
C ASN A 190 12.51 -20.37 -5.47
N TYR A 191 11.98 -19.24 -5.06
CA TYR A 191 10.58 -18.84 -5.22
C TYR A 191 10.33 -17.83 -6.36
N ILE A 192 11.38 -17.52 -7.14
CA ILE A 192 11.26 -16.75 -8.39
C ILE A 192 11.57 -17.67 -9.55
N GLU A 193 10.52 -18.06 -10.29
CA GLU A 193 10.62 -19.03 -11.36
C GLU A 193 10.64 -18.34 -12.72
N LYS A 194 11.64 -18.69 -13.55
CA LYS A 194 11.66 -18.29 -14.96
C LYS A 194 10.59 -19.07 -15.71
N THR A 195 9.85 -18.37 -16.59
CA THR A 195 8.84 -19.00 -17.47
C THR A 195 9.38 -19.10 -18.91
N ASP A 196 8.64 -19.83 -19.77
CA ASP A 196 8.95 -19.89 -21.21
C ASP A 196 8.45 -18.65 -21.98
N LYS A 197 7.80 -17.71 -21.29
CA LYS A 197 7.26 -16.51 -21.90
C LYS A 197 8.30 -15.39 -21.98
N ILE A 198 8.15 -14.56 -23.01
CA ILE A 198 9.04 -13.44 -23.31
C ILE A 198 8.19 -12.18 -23.49
N ASP A 199 8.54 -11.13 -22.76
CA ASP A 199 8.01 -9.78 -22.98
C ASP A 199 8.79 -9.13 -24.14
N LYS A 200 8.08 -8.75 -25.20
CA LYS A 200 8.62 -8.07 -26.39
C LYS A 200 8.26 -6.59 -26.45
N THR A 201 7.62 -6.04 -25.43
CA THR A 201 7.16 -4.64 -25.43
C THR A 201 8.33 -3.64 -25.37
N GLY A 202 9.40 -3.96 -24.68
CA GLY A 202 10.54 -3.07 -24.44
C GLY A 202 11.74 -3.26 -25.36
N SER A 203 11.85 -4.36 -26.11
CA SER A 203 12.99 -4.60 -27.01
C SER A 203 12.72 -5.69 -28.05
N LYS A 204 13.40 -5.62 -29.21
CA LYS A 204 13.29 -6.64 -30.27
C LYS A 204 13.70 -8.06 -29.82
N ARG A 205 14.67 -8.19 -28.90
CA ARG A 205 15.11 -9.47 -28.35
C ARG A 205 14.17 -10.00 -27.28
N GLY A 206 13.35 -9.13 -26.69
CA GLY A 206 12.48 -9.44 -25.57
C GLY A 206 13.24 -9.68 -24.26
N ALA A 207 12.47 -9.73 -23.17
CA ALA A 207 12.94 -10.04 -21.83
C ALA A 207 12.23 -11.28 -21.30
N ALA A 208 12.95 -12.19 -20.65
CA ALA A 208 12.33 -13.35 -20.00
C ALA A 208 11.36 -12.89 -18.91
N LEU A 209 10.22 -13.55 -18.85
CA LEU A 209 9.22 -13.36 -17.82
C LEU A 209 9.42 -14.36 -16.68
N TYR A 210 9.19 -13.88 -15.48
CA TYR A 210 9.30 -14.61 -14.23
C TYR A 210 7.97 -14.55 -13.48
N LYS A 211 7.73 -15.48 -12.59
CA LYS A 211 6.60 -15.50 -11.67
C LYS A 211 7.07 -15.73 -10.24
N PHE A 212 6.31 -15.24 -9.29
CA PHE A 212 6.48 -15.53 -7.87
C PHE A 212 5.77 -16.83 -7.53
N ASN A 213 6.46 -17.75 -6.86
CA ASN A 213 5.90 -18.99 -6.35
C ASN A 213 5.72 -18.90 -4.83
N GLU A 214 4.50 -18.56 -4.41
CA GLU A 214 4.15 -18.41 -2.99
C GLU A 214 4.35 -19.71 -2.21
N ASN A 215 4.02 -20.88 -2.80
CA ASN A 215 4.20 -22.17 -2.14
C ASN A 215 5.68 -22.49 -1.89
N ALA A 216 6.55 -22.16 -2.84
CA ALA A 216 7.99 -22.30 -2.66
C ALA A 216 8.51 -21.32 -1.59
N TYR A 217 8.02 -20.07 -1.58
CA TYR A 217 8.37 -19.10 -0.54
C TYR A 217 7.96 -19.55 0.86
N ARG A 218 6.74 -20.07 1.04
CA ARG A 218 6.27 -20.58 2.33
C ARG A 218 7.10 -21.75 2.86
N LYS A 219 7.72 -22.53 1.98
CA LYS A 219 8.62 -23.66 2.32
C LYS A 219 10.08 -23.23 2.47
N ALA A 220 10.45 -22.03 2.00
CA ALA A 220 11.82 -21.54 2.11
C ALA A 220 12.23 -21.40 3.59
N PRO A 221 13.49 -21.70 3.92
CA PRO A 221 13.96 -21.56 5.29
C PRO A 221 13.89 -20.07 5.69
N LYS A 222 13.05 -19.80 6.70
CA LYS A 222 13.03 -18.48 7.31
C LYS A 222 14.29 -18.33 8.18
N PHE A 223 14.88 -17.14 8.13
CA PHE A 223 15.98 -16.82 9.03
C PHE A 223 15.53 -17.07 10.47
N LYS A 224 16.24 -17.94 11.17
CA LYS A 224 16.10 -18.18 12.61
C LYS A 224 17.44 -17.84 13.25
N LEU A 225 17.42 -16.98 14.25
CA LEU A 225 18.56 -16.81 15.14
C LEU A 225 18.86 -18.10 15.88
#